data_76805025a05cfb1ab1995d5d19c81e56
#
_entry.id   76805025a05cfb1ab1995d5d19c81e56
#
_cell.length_a   1.000
_cell.length_b   1.000
_cell.length_c   1.000
_cell.angle_alpha   90.00
_cell.angle_beta   90.00
_cell.angle_gamma   90.00
#
_symmetry.space_group_name_H-M   'P 1'
#
loop_
_entity.id
_entity.type
_entity.pdbx_description
1 polymer ?
#
loop_
_entity_poly.entity_id
_entity_poly.type
_entity_poly.pdbx_seq_one_letter_code
_entity_poly.pdbx_strand_id
1 'polypeptide(L)'
;MAEKEKNEWAEKLAYAPKNGYERLSAEEERAMHAYCEDYKDFLDHGKTERLCVEHCIELASARGFVPYEKGMALKTGDKVYYNNRGKAIMLAVIGEQDLSHGANIGAAHTDAPRLDLKPRPLYEEAEMAYLKSHHYGGIRKYHWVTIPLELHGVVVRGDGSTVAVHIGADEGDPQFIINDLLPHLGREQGNKPLNEAIPSESLNLLVGGRPLAGEDCSDRFKLNVLKLLNEKYGIVEEDLISAELEVVPAGKARDIGFDRSFIASYGHDDRVCAYAELAGIFDAKSPKRTAVCIFADKEEIGSEGVSGMLSQAFDKFMADLCEAQGVALRDCLANSFCLSADVTAAYDPNFADVYDKRNAAFVNYGVGLCKYTGAGGKSGASDASAEVVGRVRKLLNDNGVFWQMAELGKTDAGGGGTVAKFMAQRNIDTLDAGVPVLSMHAPYETVAKLDCYMTYKTMRVIFEQN
;
A
#
# COMPACT_ATOMS: atom_id res chain seq x y z
N MET A 1 45.48 20.24 11.44
CA MET A 1 44.80 19.46 10.39
C MET A 1 44.59 20.44 9.25
N ALA A 2 45.18 20.18 8.07
CA ALA A 2 45.05 21.06 6.92
C ALA A 2 43.59 21.05 6.47
N GLU A 3 42.96 22.22 6.40
CA GLU A 3 41.67 22.39 5.70
C GLU A 3 41.88 21.92 4.26
N LYS A 4 41.15 20.89 3.85
CA LYS A 4 41.09 20.51 2.44
C LYS A 4 40.44 21.69 1.71
N GLU A 5 41.22 22.35 0.83
CA GLU A 5 40.66 23.30 -0.13
C GLU A 5 39.41 22.67 -0.78
N LYS A 6 38.27 23.32 -0.61
CA LYS A 6 37.05 22.89 -1.24
C LYS A 6 37.22 23.01 -2.75
N ASN A 7 37.01 21.91 -3.46
CA ASN A 7 37.12 21.91 -4.91
C ASN A 7 35.84 22.55 -5.50
N GLU A 8 35.92 23.80 -5.96
CA GLU A 8 34.83 24.57 -6.56
C GLU A 8 34.12 23.82 -7.68
N TRP A 9 34.85 23.02 -8.46
CA TRP A 9 34.25 22.20 -9.52
C TRP A 9 33.39 21.07 -8.97
N ALA A 10 33.80 20.46 -7.87
CA ALA A 10 33.01 19.41 -7.21
C ALA A 10 31.69 19.97 -6.66
N GLU A 11 31.72 21.15 -6.03
CA GLU A 11 30.51 21.82 -5.53
C GLU A 11 29.57 22.24 -6.68
N LYS A 12 30.13 22.70 -7.81
CA LYS A 12 29.39 23.22 -8.93
C LYS A 12 28.80 22.12 -9.86
N LEU A 13 29.53 21.03 -10.05
CA LEU A 13 29.26 20.07 -11.11
C LEU A 13 28.84 18.68 -10.60
N ALA A 14 29.22 18.30 -9.38
CA ALA A 14 28.94 16.98 -8.87
C ALA A 14 27.52 16.90 -8.24
N TYR A 15 26.80 15.82 -8.56
CA TYR A 15 25.60 15.45 -7.83
C TYR A 15 26.02 14.72 -6.55
N ALA A 16 25.84 15.38 -5.41
CA ALA A 16 26.22 14.86 -4.09
C ALA A 16 25.01 15.00 -3.13
N PRO A 17 24.06 14.04 -3.16
CA PRO A 17 22.92 14.06 -2.27
C PRO A 17 23.38 13.97 -0.81
N LYS A 18 22.69 14.66 0.09
CA LYS A 18 22.95 14.66 1.53
C LYS A 18 21.82 13.97 2.26
N ASN A 19 22.15 13.34 3.38
CA ASN A 19 21.15 12.84 4.31
C ASN A 19 20.20 13.99 4.71
N GLY A 20 18.90 13.73 4.70
CA GLY A 20 17.88 14.75 4.94
C GLY A 20 17.95 15.36 6.34
N TYR A 21 18.36 14.61 7.35
CA TYR A 21 18.56 15.14 8.70
C TYR A 21 19.64 16.23 8.79
N GLU A 22 20.57 16.29 7.83
CA GLU A 22 21.55 17.39 7.74
C GLU A 22 20.92 18.69 7.18
N ARG A 23 19.69 18.61 6.65
CA ARG A 23 19.01 19.71 5.96
C ARG A 23 17.68 20.09 6.62
N LEU A 24 17.13 19.20 7.45
CA LEU A 24 15.84 19.38 8.08
C LEU A 24 15.92 20.45 9.17
N SER A 25 15.00 21.39 9.20
CA SER A 25 14.86 22.34 10.32
C SER A 25 14.18 21.65 11.50
N ALA A 26 14.40 22.19 12.72
CA ALA A 26 13.74 21.66 13.91
C ALA A 26 12.20 21.78 13.87
N GLU A 27 11.65 22.69 13.09
CA GLU A 27 10.21 22.82 12.87
C GLU A 27 9.70 21.72 11.95
N GLU A 28 10.39 21.48 10.84
CA GLU A 28 10.05 20.39 9.92
C GLU A 28 10.21 19.02 10.58
N GLU A 29 11.21 18.84 11.44
CA GLU A 29 11.39 17.61 12.21
C GLU A 29 10.19 17.34 13.13
N ARG A 30 9.67 18.37 13.82
CA ARG A 30 8.44 18.23 14.62
C ARG A 30 7.23 17.91 13.76
N ALA A 31 7.09 18.56 12.59
CA ALA A 31 6.00 18.28 11.66
C ALA A 31 6.08 16.87 11.10
N MET A 32 7.28 16.39 10.77
CA MET A 32 7.54 15.02 10.35
C MET A 32 7.11 14.01 11.43
N HIS A 33 7.47 14.24 12.68
CA HIS A 33 7.06 13.35 13.76
C HIS A 33 5.54 13.33 13.94
N ALA A 34 4.87 14.48 13.90
CA ALA A 34 3.41 14.54 13.99
C ALA A 34 2.74 13.79 12.83
N TYR A 35 3.17 14.03 11.59
CA TYR A 35 2.70 13.31 10.41
C TYR A 35 2.86 11.79 10.57
N CYS A 36 4.00 11.34 11.10
CA CYS A 36 4.27 9.92 11.28
C CYS A 36 3.43 9.26 12.38
N GLU A 37 2.99 10.02 13.40
CA GLU A 37 2.02 9.48 14.38
C GLU A 37 0.65 9.25 13.72
N ASP A 38 0.16 10.21 12.93
CA ASP A 38 -1.10 10.06 12.19
C ASP A 38 -1.00 8.92 11.15
N TYR A 39 0.16 8.76 10.50
CA TYR A 39 0.41 7.65 9.59
C TYR A 39 0.38 6.28 10.29
N LYS A 40 0.96 6.16 11.48
CA LYS A 40 0.88 4.91 12.25
C LYS A 40 -0.56 4.57 12.63
N ASP A 41 -1.36 5.56 12.96
CA ASP A 41 -2.79 5.39 13.22
C ASP A 41 -3.53 4.87 11.97
N PHE A 42 -3.22 5.43 10.78
CA PHE A 42 -3.76 4.96 9.51
C PHE A 42 -3.41 3.49 9.22
N LEU A 43 -2.17 3.07 9.49
CA LEU A 43 -1.74 1.67 9.33
C LEU A 43 -2.47 0.72 10.29
N ASP A 44 -2.68 1.15 11.52
CA ASP A 44 -3.35 0.34 12.54
C ASP A 44 -4.84 0.11 12.22
N HIS A 45 -5.50 1.08 11.57
CA HIS A 45 -6.88 0.97 11.11
C HIS A 45 -7.00 0.29 9.73
N GLY A 46 -6.03 0.50 8.85
CA GLY A 46 -6.05 0.07 7.44
C GLY A 46 -5.36 -1.28 7.20
N LYS A 47 -5.72 -2.35 7.90
CA LYS A 47 -5.08 -3.67 7.77
C LYS A 47 -5.40 -4.41 6.46
N THR A 48 -6.50 -4.08 5.81
CA THR A 48 -6.92 -4.64 4.52
C THR A 48 -7.36 -3.50 3.59
N GLU A 49 -7.51 -3.75 2.29
CA GLU A 49 -8.00 -2.74 1.35
C GLU A 49 -9.39 -2.22 1.74
N ARG A 50 -10.26 -3.08 2.28
CA ARG A 50 -11.59 -2.67 2.76
C ARG A 50 -11.51 -1.72 3.94
N LEU A 51 -10.70 -2.07 4.93
CA LEU A 51 -10.47 -1.22 6.10
C LEU A 51 -9.79 0.11 5.72
N CYS A 52 -8.85 0.09 4.76
CA CYS A 52 -8.26 1.31 4.21
C CYS A 52 -9.31 2.22 3.58
N VAL A 53 -10.20 1.67 2.73
CA VAL A 53 -11.25 2.45 2.08
C VAL A 53 -12.24 3.02 3.10
N GLU A 54 -12.65 2.22 4.09
CA GLU A 54 -13.54 2.67 5.17
C GLU A 54 -12.92 3.83 5.94
N HIS A 55 -11.68 3.67 6.39
CA HIS A 55 -10.97 4.71 7.12
C HIS A 55 -10.67 5.96 6.26
N CYS A 56 -10.34 5.80 4.98
CA CYS A 56 -10.22 6.91 4.04
C CYS A 56 -11.51 7.72 3.91
N ILE A 57 -12.68 7.04 3.86
CA ILE A 57 -13.98 7.70 3.80
C ILE A 57 -14.25 8.50 5.08
N GLU A 58 -13.95 7.94 6.25
CA GLU A 58 -14.08 8.63 7.53
C GLU A 58 -13.23 9.90 7.57
N LEU A 59 -11.93 9.79 7.26
CA LEU A 59 -11.00 10.90 7.25
C LEU A 59 -11.37 11.97 6.21
N ALA A 60 -11.79 11.56 5.02
CA ALA A 60 -12.22 12.46 3.95
C ALA A 60 -13.52 13.18 4.31
N SER A 61 -14.51 12.47 4.86
CA SER A 61 -15.78 13.06 5.29
C SER A 61 -15.59 14.11 6.37
N ALA A 62 -14.70 13.86 7.34
CA ALA A 62 -14.33 14.81 8.38
C ALA A 62 -13.67 16.10 7.81
N ARG A 63 -13.17 16.05 6.55
CA ARG A 63 -12.56 17.18 5.82
C ARG A 63 -13.45 17.77 4.73
N GLY A 64 -14.73 17.40 4.72
CA GLY A 64 -15.75 17.95 3.84
C GLY A 64 -15.84 17.32 2.45
N PHE A 65 -15.22 16.15 2.24
CA PHE A 65 -15.50 15.36 1.07
C PHE A 65 -16.87 14.71 1.18
N VAL A 66 -17.60 14.68 0.07
CA VAL A 66 -18.92 14.05 -0.02
C VAL A 66 -18.92 12.95 -1.08
N PRO A 67 -19.77 11.92 -0.96
CA PRO A 67 -19.93 10.92 -2.00
C PRO A 67 -20.27 11.59 -3.34
N TYR A 68 -19.56 11.20 -4.40
CA TYR A 68 -19.89 11.68 -5.74
C TYR A 68 -21.12 10.94 -6.28
N GLU A 69 -22.08 11.71 -6.77
CA GLU A 69 -23.25 11.19 -7.49
C GLU A 69 -23.25 11.74 -8.91
N LYS A 70 -23.55 10.90 -9.90
CA LYS A 70 -23.58 11.31 -11.30
C LYS A 70 -24.59 12.45 -11.51
N GLY A 71 -24.13 13.51 -12.14
CA GLY A 71 -24.94 14.71 -12.42
C GLY A 71 -24.85 15.79 -11.33
N MET A 72 -24.00 15.62 -10.31
CA MET A 72 -23.68 16.72 -9.38
C MET A 72 -23.10 17.91 -10.14
N ALA A 73 -23.61 19.10 -9.84
CA ALA A 73 -22.99 20.35 -10.29
C ALA A 73 -21.74 20.62 -9.45
N LEU A 74 -20.57 20.56 -10.06
CA LEU A 74 -19.29 20.76 -9.39
C LEU A 74 -18.74 22.16 -9.68
N LYS A 75 -18.18 22.79 -8.66
CA LYS A 75 -17.50 24.10 -8.74
C LYS A 75 -16.11 24.00 -8.11
N THR A 76 -15.27 24.96 -8.38
CA THR A 76 -13.93 25.10 -7.79
C THR A 76 -13.97 24.95 -6.28
N GLY A 77 -13.11 24.10 -5.74
CA GLY A 77 -12.98 23.79 -4.31
C GLY A 77 -13.93 22.72 -3.80
N ASP A 78 -14.87 22.22 -4.60
CA ASP A 78 -15.71 21.09 -4.21
C ASP A 78 -14.86 19.82 -4.04
N LYS A 79 -15.20 19.05 -3.02
CA LYS A 79 -14.48 17.86 -2.59
C LYS A 79 -15.40 16.65 -2.69
N VAL A 80 -15.05 15.70 -3.53
CA VAL A 80 -15.86 14.50 -3.75
C VAL A 80 -15.03 13.24 -3.67
N TYR A 81 -15.68 12.11 -3.31
CA TYR A 81 -15.08 10.80 -3.40
C TYR A 81 -16.01 9.79 -4.09
N TYR A 82 -15.42 8.82 -4.76
CA TYR A 82 -16.10 7.70 -5.38
C TYR A 82 -15.61 6.39 -4.75
N ASN A 83 -16.51 5.71 -4.01
CA ASN A 83 -16.24 4.40 -3.42
C ASN A 83 -16.53 3.30 -4.45
N ASN A 84 -15.49 2.59 -4.89
CA ASN A 84 -15.63 1.46 -5.80
C ASN A 84 -15.74 0.15 -5.03
N ARG A 85 -16.97 -0.24 -4.64
CA ARG A 85 -17.31 -1.52 -4.00
C ARG A 85 -16.66 -1.75 -2.63
N GLY A 86 -16.27 -0.69 -1.93
CA GLY A 86 -15.57 -0.79 -0.64
C GLY A 86 -14.16 -1.39 -0.73
N LYS A 87 -13.53 -1.42 -1.92
CA LYS A 87 -12.19 -2.00 -2.13
C LYS A 87 -11.21 -1.05 -2.79
N ALA A 88 -11.70 -0.05 -3.50
CA ALA A 88 -10.91 1.02 -4.07
C ALA A 88 -11.66 2.34 -3.88
N ILE A 89 -10.94 3.44 -3.78
CA ILE A 89 -11.54 4.77 -3.62
C ILE A 89 -10.80 5.79 -4.49
N MET A 90 -11.54 6.75 -5.01
CA MET A 90 -11.00 7.91 -5.71
C MET A 90 -11.51 9.17 -5.04
N LEU A 91 -10.62 10.15 -4.85
CA LEU A 91 -10.96 11.45 -4.28
C LEU A 91 -10.64 12.53 -5.30
N ALA A 92 -11.42 13.61 -5.31
CA ALA A 92 -11.11 14.78 -6.15
C ALA A 92 -11.39 16.08 -5.40
N VAL A 93 -10.49 17.05 -5.60
CA VAL A 93 -10.70 18.47 -5.26
C VAL A 93 -10.75 19.24 -6.57
N ILE A 94 -11.90 19.85 -6.88
CA ILE A 94 -12.13 20.51 -8.16
C ILE A 94 -11.29 21.77 -8.26
N GLY A 95 -10.53 21.88 -9.35
CA GLY A 95 -9.62 22.98 -9.61
C GLY A 95 -10.29 24.26 -10.12
N GLU A 96 -9.48 25.34 -10.24
CA GLU A 96 -9.90 26.60 -10.84
C GLU A 96 -10.07 26.49 -12.37
N GLN A 97 -9.24 25.69 -13.02
CA GLN A 97 -9.30 25.36 -14.43
C GLN A 97 -10.21 24.16 -14.66
N ASP A 98 -10.93 24.16 -15.78
CA ASP A 98 -11.69 23.00 -16.19
C ASP A 98 -10.78 21.83 -16.59
N LEU A 99 -11.36 20.64 -16.69
CA LEU A 99 -10.63 19.40 -16.99
C LEU A 99 -10.06 19.33 -18.42
N SER A 100 -10.33 20.32 -19.31
CA SER A 100 -9.62 20.40 -20.60
C SER A 100 -8.12 20.70 -20.42
N HIS A 101 -7.74 21.30 -19.29
CA HIS A 101 -6.35 21.51 -18.91
C HIS A 101 -5.70 20.30 -18.24
N GLY A 102 -6.45 19.20 -18.04
CA GLY A 102 -6.03 18.00 -17.34
C GLY A 102 -6.14 18.09 -15.83
N ALA A 103 -5.82 16.99 -15.16
CA ALA A 103 -5.78 16.85 -13.71
C ALA A 103 -4.36 16.56 -13.22
N ASN A 104 -4.08 16.87 -11.95
CA ASN A 104 -2.91 16.39 -11.22
C ASN A 104 -3.34 15.16 -10.40
N ILE A 105 -2.78 14.01 -10.73
CA ILE A 105 -3.24 12.72 -10.24
C ILE A 105 -2.15 12.09 -9.35
N GLY A 106 -2.54 11.60 -8.19
CA GLY A 106 -1.80 10.63 -7.39
C GLY A 106 -2.43 9.26 -7.55
N ALA A 107 -1.61 8.22 -7.68
CA ALA A 107 -2.11 6.85 -7.81
C ALA A 107 -1.26 5.90 -6.97
N ALA A 108 -1.89 5.27 -5.97
CA ALA A 108 -1.31 4.29 -5.07
C ALA A 108 -2.24 3.08 -4.94
N HIS A 109 -1.79 2.03 -4.24
CA HIS A 109 -2.67 0.90 -3.91
C HIS A 109 -2.79 0.68 -2.40
N THR A 110 -3.78 -0.10 -1.98
CA THR A 110 -4.06 -0.34 -0.55
C THR A 110 -4.10 -1.82 -0.19
N ASP A 111 -4.15 -2.71 -1.18
CA ASP A 111 -3.90 -4.13 -0.95
C ASP A 111 -2.42 -4.35 -0.61
N ALA A 112 -2.12 -5.43 0.08
CA ALA A 112 -0.77 -5.82 0.46
C ALA A 112 -0.67 -7.34 0.46
N PRO A 113 0.53 -7.93 0.29
CA PRO A 113 0.70 -9.38 0.33
C PRO A 113 0.21 -9.98 1.65
N ARG A 114 -0.61 -11.04 1.57
CA ARG A 114 -1.29 -11.65 2.71
C ARG A 114 -1.66 -13.11 2.47
N LEU A 115 -2.45 -13.66 3.38
CA LEU A 115 -3.11 -14.95 3.18
C LEU A 115 -4.63 -14.75 3.14
N ASP A 116 -5.29 -15.29 2.13
CA ASP A 116 -6.75 -15.34 2.05
C ASP A 116 -7.25 -16.72 2.49
N LEU A 117 -8.41 -16.80 3.14
CA LEU A 117 -9.01 -18.10 3.40
C LEU A 117 -9.54 -18.71 2.11
N LYS A 118 -9.36 -20.04 1.97
CA LYS A 118 -9.94 -20.79 0.85
C LYS A 118 -11.48 -20.86 0.99
N PRO A 119 -12.26 -21.10 -0.07
CA PRO A 119 -13.73 -21.13 -0.01
C PRO A 119 -14.31 -22.16 0.96
N ARG A 120 -13.61 -23.25 1.23
CA ARG A 120 -13.96 -24.22 2.27
C ARG A 120 -12.79 -24.37 3.23
N PRO A 121 -12.61 -23.39 4.16
CA PRO A 121 -11.37 -23.29 4.88
C PRO A 121 -11.33 -24.19 6.12
N LEU A 122 -12.44 -24.36 6.83
CA LEU A 122 -12.48 -24.97 8.15
C LEU A 122 -12.45 -26.51 8.09
N TYR A 123 -11.53 -27.12 8.80
CA TYR A 123 -11.41 -28.55 8.95
C TYR A 123 -10.85 -28.93 10.32
N GLU A 124 -10.98 -30.20 10.68
CA GLU A 124 -10.42 -30.80 11.87
C GLU A 124 -9.46 -31.91 11.48
N GLU A 125 -8.32 -31.98 12.17
CA GLU A 125 -7.35 -33.08 12.05
C GLU A 125 -6.65 -33.27 13.41
N ALA A 126 -6.53 -34.50 13.88
CA ALA A 126 -5.85 -34.85 15.11
C ALA A 126 -6.32 -34.02 16.34
N GLU A 127 -7.64 -33.82 16.46
CA GLU A 127 -8.26 -33.06 17.56
C GLU A 127 -7.89 -31.55 17.58
N MET A 128 -7.52 -31.01 16.44
CA MET A 128 -7.25 -29.59 16.25
C MET A 128 -8.08 -29.05 15.08
N ALA A 129 -8.62 -27.85 15.23
CA ALA A 129 -9.33 -27.16 14.17
C ALA A 129 -8.39 -26.17 13.47
N TYR A 130 -8.46 -26.17 12.15
CA TYR A 130 -7.63 -25.33 11.28
C TYR A 130 -8.45 -24.60 10.21
N LEU A 131 -7.91 -23.46 9.73
CA LEU A 131 -8.38 -22.78 8.53
C LEU A 131 -7.34 -22.90 7.42
N LYS A 132 -7.76 -23.39 6.24
CA LYS A 132 -6.93 -23.44 5.03
C LYS A 132 -6.81 -22.06 4.41
N SER A 133 -5.59 -21.67 4.04
CA SER A 133 -5.31 -20.41 3.38
C SER A 133 -4.75 -20.60 1.96
N HIS A 134 -4.76 -19.51 1.21
CA HIS A 134 -4.06 -19.31 -0.05
C HIS A 134 -3.27 -18.01 0.03
N HIS A 135 -2.00 -18.00 -0.33
CA HIS A 135 -1.25 -16.74 -0.35
C HIS A 135 -1.73 -15.82 -1.48
N TYR A 136 -1.72 -14.53 -1.19
CA TYR A 136 -2.04 -13.42 -2.07
C TYR A 136 -0.79 -12.57 -2.26
N GLY A 137 -0.43 -12.27 -3.54
CA GLY A 137 0.78 -11.52 -3.85
C GLY A 137 2.09 -12.30 -3.65
N GLY A 138 3.18 -11.58 -3.73
CA GLY A 138 4.55 -12.13 -3.70
C GLY A 138 5.13 -12.26 -2.30
N ILE A 139 4.79 -13.31 -1.55
CA ILE A 139 5.30 -13.54 -0.20
C ILE A 139 6.52 -14.47 -0.15
N ARG A 140 7.37 -14.27 0.88
CA ARG A 140 8.30 -15.30 1.35
C ARG A 140 7.63 -16.10 2.45
N LYS A 141 7.20 -17.33 2.15
CA LYS A 141 6.36 -18.15 3.02
C LYS A 141 6.93 -18.38 4.44
N TYR A 142 8.26 -18.46 4.58
CA TYR A 142 8.90 -18.63 5.88
C TYR A 142 8.73 -17.42 6.82
N HIS A 143 8.37 -16.24 6.32
CA HIS A 143 8.03 -15.08 7.16
C HIS A 143 6.69 -15.24 7.89
N TRP A 144 5.80 -16.10 7.40
CA TRP A 144 4.41 -16.19 7.84
C TRP A 144 4.15 -17.27 8.88
N VAL A 145 5.14 -18.12 9.16
CA VAL A 145 5.04 -19.12 10.21
C VAL A 145 5.51 -18.56 11.56
N THR A 146 4.92 -19.02 12.64
CA THR A 146 5.28 -18.68 14.05
C THR A 146 5.14 -17.20 14.43
N ILE A 147 4.34 -16.45 13.69
CA ILE A 147 4.00 -15.05 14.03
C ILE A 147 2.53 -14.95 14.43
N PRO A 148 2.16 -13.99 15.29
CA PRO A 148 0.76 -13.71 15.59
C PRO A 148 0.03 -13.18 14.36
N LEU A 149 -1.18 -13.69 14.11
CA LEU A 149 -2.02 -13.37 12.98
C LEU A 149 -3.42 -12.97 13.46
N GLU A 150 -4.05 -12.06 12.71
CA GLU A 150 -5.42 -11.61 12.89
C GLU A 150 -6.24 -11.85 11.62
N LEU A 151 -7.57 -11.86 11.74
CA LEU A 151 -8.50 -12.18 10.66
C LEU A 151 -9.49 -11.05 10.46
N HIS A 152 -9.57 -10.53 9.23
CA HIS A 152 -10.47 -9.46 8.84
C HIS A 152 -11.25 -9.82 7.57
N GLY A 153 -12.38 -9.16 7.36
CA GLY A 153 -13.10 -9.24 6.10
C GLY A 153 -14.61 -9.25 6.26
N VAL A 154 -15.28 -9.84 5.29
CA VAL A 154 -16.75 -9.88 5.23
C VAL A 154 -17.25 -11.27 4.87
N VAL A 155 -18.39 -11.61 5.43
CA VAL A 155 -19.12 -12.84 5.12
C VAL A 155 -20.53 -12.47 4.65
N VAL A 156 -20.95 -12.98 3.49
CA VAL A 156 -22.35 -12.87 3.04
C VAL A 156 -23.09 -14.13 3.47
N ARG A 157 -24.06 -13.97 4.37
CA ARG A 157 -24.82 -15.08 4.93
C ARG A 157 -25.88 -15.60 3.94
N GLY A 158 -26.40 -16.79 4.19
CA GLY A 158 -27.42 -17.44 3.34
C GLY A 158 -28.69 -16.62 3.15
N ASP A 159 -29.01 -15.67 4.04
CA ASP A 159 -30.14 -14.73 3.89
C ASP A 159 -29.79 -13.47 3.04
N GLY A 160 -28.56 -13.37 2.52
CA GLY A 160 -28.06 -12.25 1.74
C GLY A 160 -27.53 -11.07 2.57
N SER A 161 -27.61 -11.12 3.88
CA SER A 161 -27.02 -10.10 4.75
C SER A 161 -25.51 -10.24 4.85
N THR A 162 -24.81 -9.11 4.94
CA THR A 162 -23.35 -9.07 5.09
C THR A 162 -22.98 -8.79 6.55
N VAL A 163 -21.99 -9.52 7.06
CA VAL A 163 -21.40 -9.29 8.38
C VAL A 163 -19.90 -9.05 8.24
N ALA A 164 -19.41 -8.00 8.89
CA ALA A 164 -17.97 -7.75 9.02
C ALA A 164 -17.39 -8.66 10.12
N VAL A 165 -16.22 -9.19 9.85
CA VAL A 165 -15.46 -10.05 10.78
C VAL A 165 -14.14 -9.39 11.09
N HIS A 166 -13.88 -9.15 12.38
CA HIS A 166 -12.62 -8.61 12.90
C HIS A 166 -12.27 -9.40 14.14
N ILE A 167 -11.14 -10.13 14.09
CA ILE A 167 -10.69 -10.98 15.21
C ILE A 167 -9.17 -10.87 15.32
N GLY A 168 -8.68 -10.48 16.47
CA GLY A 168 -7.25 -10.46 16.79
C GLY A 168 -6.63 -9.08 16.91
N ALA A 169 -7.36 -8.02 16.54
CA ALA A 169 -6.90 -6.62 16.59
C ALA A 169 -7.12 -5.99 17.97
N ASP A 170 -8.23 -6.33 18.64
CA ASP A 170 -8.59 -5.75 19.93
C ASP A 170 -7.88 -6.44 21.08
N GLU A 171 -7.65 -5.70 22.19
CA GLU A 171 -7.10 -6.27 23.42
C GLU A 171 -8.07 -7.31 24.00
N GLY A 172 -7.57 -8.53 24.13
CA GLY A 172 -8.36 -9.67 24.61
C GLY A 172 -8.98 -10.55 23.51
N ASP A 173 -8.90 -10.16 22.26
CA ASP A 173 -9.26 -11.03 21.14
C ASP A 173 -8.27 -12.20 21.02
N PRO A 174 -8.74 -13.39 20.57
CA PRO A 174 -7.83 -14.47 20.23
C PRO A 174 -7.04 -14.13 18.97
N GLN A 175 -5.74 -14.41 18.96
CA GLN A 175 -4.90 -14.37 17.77
C GLN A 175 -4.67 -15.76 17.22
N PHE A 176 -4.25 -15.86 15.97
CA PHE A 176 -4.00 -17.11 15.27
C PHE A 176 -2.52 -17.29 14.98
N ILE A 177 -2.11 -18.51 14.64
CA ILE A 177 -0.73 -18.85 14.32
C ILE A 177 -0.69 -19.97 13.27
N ILE A 178 0.33 -19.91 12.42
CA ILE A 178 0.73 -21.03 11.57
C ILE A 178 1.95 -21.68 12.22
N ASN A 179 1.84 -22.95 12.58
CA ASN A 179 2.93 -23.68 13.21
C ASN A 179 4.02 -24.02 12.18
N ASP A 180 5.27 -24.03 12.61
CA ASP A 180 6.39 -24.58 11.85
C ASP A 180 6.93 -25.84 12.55
N LEU A 181 7.72 -26.61 11.81
CA LEU A 181 8.36 -27.81 12.30
C LEU A 181 9.49 -27.45 13.29
N LEU A 182 9.54 -28.17 14.42
CA LEU A 182 10.62 -27.96 15.38
C LEU A 182 11.99 -28.37 14.80
N PRO A 183 13.10 -27.75 15.23
CA PRO A 183 14.44 -28.01 14.68
C PRO A 183 14.87 -29.49 14.75
N HIS A 184 14.47 -30.21 15.77
CA HIS A 184 14.86 -31.62 15.95
C HIS A 184 14.26 -32.58 14.91
N LEU A 185 13.18 -32.19 14.23
CA LEU A 185 12.56 -32.94 13.14
C LEU A 185 12.75 -32.23 11.77
N GLY A 186 13.33 -31.05 11.74
CA GLY A 186 13.43 -30.16 10.57
C GLY A 186 14.60 -30.45 9.61
N ARG A 187 15.34 -31.58 9.75
CA ARG A 187 16.54 -31.83 8.95
C ARG A 187 16.27 -31.88 7.45
N GLU A 188 15.21 -32.57 7.05
CA GLU A 188 14.84 -32.67 5.62
C GLU A 188 14.28 -31.34 5.09
N GLN A 189 13.49 -30.63 5.90
CA GLN A 189 12.99 -29.31 5.57
C GLN A 189 14.14 -28.32 5.34
N GLY A 190 15.16 -28.32 6.21
CA GLY A 190 16.33 -27.44 6.10
C GLY A 190 17.23 -27.69 4.90
N ASN A 191 17.11 -28.85 4.23
CA ASN A 191 17.86 -29.19 3.02
C ASN A 191 17.11 -28.80 1.74
N LYS A 192 15.86 -28.32 1.81
CA LYS A 192 15.08 -27.90 0.64
C LYS A 192 15.46 -26.47 0.22
N PRO A 193 15.29 -26.13 -1.07
CA PRO A 193 15.33 -24.75 -1.49
C PRO A 193 14.36 -23.90 -0.65
N LEU A 194 14.73 -22.65 -0.37
CA LEU A 194 13.97 -21.78 0.54
C LEU A 194 12.49 -21.63 0.15
N ASN A 195 12.19 -21.58 -1.15
CA ASN A 195 10.81 -21.47 -1.67
C ASN A 195 10.00 -22.78 -1.54
N GLU A 196 10.65 -23.90 -1.24
CA GLU A 196 10.03 -25.23 -1.07
C GLU A 196 10.00 -25.67 0.40
N ALA A 197 10.82 -25.04 1.27
CA ALA A 197 10.95 -25.41 2.67
C ALA A 197 9.61 -25.31 3.43
N ILE A 198 8.81 -24.30 3.11
CA ILE A 198 7.44 -24.15 3.60
C ILE A 198 6.48 -24.30 2.39
N PRO A 199 5.77 -25.43 2.26
CA PRO A 199 4.77 -25.62 1.21
C PRO A 199 3.58 -24.67 1.43
N SER A 200 3.01 -24.11 0.36
CA SER A 200 1.83 -23.21 0.44
C SER A 200 0.63 -23.91 1.10
N GLU A 201 0.42 -25.21 0.82
CA GLU A 201 -0.66 -26.01 1.44
C GLU A 201 -0.47 -26.27 2.94
N SER A 202 0.69 -25.93 3.49
CA SER A 202 0.97 -26.04 4.94
C SER A 202 0.74 -24.72 5.69
N LEU A 203 0.39 -23.63 4.98
CA LEU A 203 0.06 -22.34 5.61
C LEU A 203 -1.36 -22.37 6.16
N ASN A 204 -1.64 -23.26 7.12
CA ASN A 204 -2.95 -23.42 7.73
C ASN A 204 -2.94 -22.84 9.15
N LEU A 205 -3.93 -22.01 9.46
CA LEU A 205 -4.06 -21.36 10.77
C LEU A 205 -4.62 -22.35 11.79
N LEU A 206 -3.95 -22.47 12.91
CA LEU A 206 -4.52 -23.14 14.08
C LEU A 206 -5.55 -22.22 14.73
N VAL A 207 -6.82 -22.69 14.83
CA VAL A 207 -7.95 -21.89 15.31
C VAL A 207 -8.71 -22.51 16.47
N GLY A 208 -8.43 -23.77 16.85
CA GLY A 208 -9.10 -24.40 17.99
C GLY A 208 -8.47 -25.73 18.39
N GLY A 209 -8.60 -26.06 19.66
CA GLY A 209 -8.12 -27.30 20.26
C GLY A 209 -9.01 -27.79 21.45
N ARG A 210 -10.27 -27.27 21.53
CA ARG A 210 -11.25 -27.68 22.54
C ARG A 210 -12.48 -28.29 21.85
N PRO A 211 -12.88 -29.51 22.26
CA PRO A 211 -14.07 -30.17 21.71
C PRO A 211 -15.36 -29.47 22.15
N LEU A 212 -16.38 -29.52 21.33
CA LEU A 212 -17.75 -29.16 21.72
C LEU A 212 -18.21 -30.14 22.80
N ALA A 213 -18.66 -29.61 23.95
CA ALA A 213 -19.08 -30.44 25.09
C ALA A 213 -20.47 -31.03 24.86
N GLY A 214 -20.65 -32.27 25.35
CA GLY A 214 -21.95 -32.93 25.35
C GLY A 214 -22.42 -33.56 24.03
N GLU A 215 -21.63 -33.45 22.98
CA GLU A 215 -21.93 -34.02 21.68
C GLU A 215 -21.07 -35.26 21.41
N ASP A 216 -21.71 -36.38 21.05
CA ASP A 216 -21.03 -37.58 20.58
C ASP A 216 -21.14 -37.65 19.04
N CYS A 217 -20.31 -36.84 18.38
CA CYS A 217 -20.29 -36.70 16.92
C CYS A 217 -18.85 -36.58 16.42
N SER A 218 -18.63 -36.77 15.14
CA SER A 218 -17.38 -36.44 14.48
C SER A 218 -17.15 -34.93 14.45
N ASP A 219 -15.92 -34.51 14.25
CA ASP A 219 -15.54 -33.10 14.03
C ASP A 219 -15.91 -32.15 15.19
N ARG A 220 -15.84 -32.59 16.44
CA ARG A 220 -16.24 -31.82 17.64
C ARG A 220 -15.42 -30.55 17.85
N PHE A 221 -14.15 -30.54 17.45
CA PHE A 221 -13.28 -29.38 17.58
C PHE A 221 -13.62 -28.32 16.53
N LYS A 222 -13.89 -28.74 15.30
CA LYS A 222 -14.44 -27.90 14.23
C LYS A 222 -15.81 -27.34 14.62
N LEU A 223 -16.69 -28.16 15.14
CA LEU A 223 -18.03 -27.74 15.58
C LEU A 223 -17.98 -26.71 16.71
N ASN A 224 -17.00 -26.82 17.63
CA ASN A 224 -16.84 -25.80 18.66
C ASN A 224 -16.42 -24.44 18.07
N VAL A 225 -15.54 -24.42 17.08
CA VAL A 225 -15.17 -23.18 16.36
C VAL A 225 -16.39 -22.60 15.61
N LEU A 226 -17.16 -23.43 14.90
CA LEU A 226 -18.38 -22.99 14.23
C LEU A 226 -19.40 -22.43 15.22
N LYS A 227 -19.56 -23.04 16.40
CA LYS A 227 -20.43 -22.51 17.45
C LYS A 227 -20.00 -21.11 17.89
N LEU A 228 -18.71 -20.88 18.12
CA LEU A 228 -18.18 -19.57 18.50
C LEU A 228 -18.39 -18.51 17.41
N LEU A 229 -18.17 -18.87 16.13
CA LEU A 229 -18.45 -18.00 14.99
C LEU A 229 -19.94 -17.70 14.86
N ASN A 230 -20.79 -18.69 15.09
CA ASN A 230 -22.24 -18.51 15.06
C ASN A 230 -22.73 -17.61 16.22
N GLU A 231 -22.25 -17.80 17.42
CA GLU A 231 -22.61 -16.98 18.60
C GLU A 231 -22.20 -15.51 18.44
N LYS A 232 -21.02 -15.25 17.85
CA LYS A 232 -20.51 -13.87 17.67
C LYS A 232 -21.06 -13.20 16.42
N TYR A 233 -21.17 -13.92 15.30
CA TYR A 233 -21.42 -13.35 13.97
C TYR A 233 -22.66 -13.92 13.25
N GLY A 234 -23.32 -14.94 13.81
CA GLY A 234 -24.44 -15.61 13.14
C GLY A 234 -24.05 -16.45 11.93
N ILE A 235 -22.76 -16.80 11.78
CA ILE A 235 -22.20 -17.53 10.63
C ILE A 235 -22.43 -19.02 10.80
N VAL A 236 -22.82 -19.71 9.72
CA VAL A 236 -22.80 -21.17 9.59
C VAL A 236 -21.70 -21.59 8.60
N GLU A 237 -21.35 -22.87 8.56
CA GLU A 237 -20.23 -23.33 7.72
C GLU A 237 -20.39 -23.00 6.23
N GLU A 238 -21.63 -23.07 5.70
CA GLU A 238 -21.94 -22.74 4.32
C GLU A 238 -21.63 -21.27 3.98
N ASP A 239 -21.79 -20.34 4.93
CA ASP A 239 -21.54 -18.91 4.74
C ASP A 239 -20.06 -18.61 4.45
N LEU A 240 -19.14 -19.48 4.91
CA LEU A 240 -17.70 -19.35 4.61
C LEU A 240 -17.39 -19.48 3.11
N ILE A 241 -18.28 -20.10 2.32
CA ILE A 241 -18.14 -20.21 0.85
C ILE A 241 -18.25 -18.84 0.18
N SER A 242 -19.06 -17.95 0.74
CA SER A 242 -19.27 -16.57 0.26
C SER A 242 -18.59 -15.54 1.17
N ALA A 243 -17.44 -15.89 1.73
CA ALA A 243 -16.61 -15.03 2.55
C ALA A 243 -15.41 -14.49 1.77
N GLU A 244 -15.02 -13.27 2.07
CA GLU A 244 -13.71 -12.71 1.78
C GLU A 244 -13.05 -12.45 3.14
N LEU A 245 -12.22 -13.39 3.59
CA LEU A 245 -11.55 -13.34 4.90
C LEU A 245 -10.04 -13.38 4.69
N GLU A 246 -9.40 -12.35 5.18
CA GLU A 246 -7.98 -12.05 5.02
C GLU A 246 -7.26 -12.22 6.34
N VAL A 247 -6.12 -12.91 6.29
CA VAL A 247 -5.24 -13.17 7.41
C VAL A 247 -4.02 -12.30 7.28
N VAL A 248 -3.82 -11.43 8.24
CA VAL A 248 -2.74 -10.44 8.25
C VAL A 248 -1.96 -10.50 9.56
N PRO A 249 -0.72 -9.97 9.61
CA PRO A 249 0.06 -9.93 10.84
C PRO A 249 -0.63 -9.09 11.92
N ALA A 250 -0.76 -9.69 13.10
CA ALA A 250 -1.29 -9.01 14.27
C ALA A 250 -0.25 -8.05 14.86
N GLY A 251 -0.73 -6.90 15.30
CA GLY A 251 0.09 -5.91 15.97
C GLY A 251 0.02 -4.54 15.32
N LYS A 252 0.49 -3.55 16.07
CA LYS A 252 0.45 -2.13 15.70
C LYS A 252 1.76 -1.67 15.08
N ALA A 253 1.69 -0.60 14.28
CA ALA A 253 2.86 0.13 13.82
C ALA A 253 3.73 0.62 14.98
N ARG A 254 5.05 0.50 14.85
CA ARG A 254 6.00 0.82 15.92
C ARG A 254 7.18 1.63 15.40
N ASP A 255 7.67 2.54 16.24
CA ASP A 255 8.97 3.17 16.04
C ASP A 255 10.09 2.13 16.21
N ILE A 256 11.06 2.14 15.30
CA ILE A 256 12.22 1.26 15.27
C ILE A 256 13.52 2.08 15.36
N GLY A 257 14.53 1.45 15.96
CA GLY A 257 15.83 2.04 16.22
C GLY A 257 15.90 2.77 17.57
N PHE A 258 17.09 2.96 18.10
CA PHE A 258 17.29 3.68 19.37
C PHE A 258 16.86 5.14 19.29
N ASP A 259 17.00 5.73 18.11
CA ASP A 259 16.66 7.12 17.79
C ASP A 259 15.23 7.28 17.26
N ARG A 260 14.48 6.17 17.09
CA ARG A 260 13.10 6.14 16.56
C ARG A 260 12.95 6.79 15.19
N SER A 261 13.98 6.72 14.36
CA SER A 261 13.97 7.30 13.01
C SER A 261 13.19 6.48 11.98
N PHE A 262 12.81 5.25 12.32
CA PHE A 262 12.07 4.34 11.45
C PHE A 262 10.70 3.98 12.03
N ILE A 263 9.81 3.54 11.15
CA ILE A 263 8.53 2.89 11.48
C ILE A 263 8.55 1.50 10.89
N ALA A 264 8.16 0.49 11.68
CA ALA A 264 7.91 -0.84 11.18
C ALA A 264 6.44 -1.22 11.38
N SER A 265 5.86 -1.82 10.34
CA SER A 265 4.47 -2.29 10.30
C SER A 265 4.27 -3.27 9.16
N TYR A 266 3.12 -3.92 9.15
CA TYR A 266 2.59 -4.61 7.99
C TYR A 266 1.99 -3.61 7.01
N GLY A 267 2.25 -3.80 5.72
CA GLY A 267 1.57 -3.10 4.62
C GLY A 267 2.04 -1.67 4.40
N HIS A 268 3.32 -1.35 4.65
CA HIS A 268 3.89 -0.11 4.14
C HIS A 268 3.79 -0.04 2.62
N ASP A 269 3.97 -1.18 1.95
CA ASP A 269 3.67 -1.40 0.56
C ASP A 269 2.15 -1.61 0.38
N ASP A 270 1.37 -0.66 -0.20
CA ASP A 270 1.78 0.70 -0.59
C ASP A 270 1.00 1.76 0.22
N ARG A 271 0.55 1.40 1.42
CA ARG A 271 -0.23 2.31 2.29
C ARG A 271 0.56 3.54 2.72
N VAL A 272 1.89 3.48 2.68
CA VAL A 272 2.73 4.65 2.97
C VAL A 272 2.57 5.73 1.91
N CYS A 273 2.48 5.35 0.65
CA CYS A 273 2.24 6.30 -0.44
C CYS A 273 0.75 6.70 -0.51
N ALA A 274 -0.17 5.75 -0.30
CA ALA A 274 -1.60 6.06 -0.22
C ALA A 274 -1.91 7.10 0.87
N TYR A 275 -1.30 6.97 2.07
CA TYR A 275 -1.47 7.97 3.12
C TYR A 275 -0.81 9.31 2.77
N ALA A 276 0.34 9.29 2.11
CA ALA A 276 0.99 10.52 1.64
C ALA A 276 0.12 11.29 0.63
N GLU A 277 -0.54 10.57 -0.27
CA GLU A 277 -1.52 11.14 -1.20
C GLU A 277 -2.75 11.68 -0.48
N LEU A 278 -3.31 10.90 0.44
CA LEU A 278 -4.48 11.29 1.23
C LEU A 278 -4.21 12.58 2.02
N ALA A 279 -3.09 12.65 2.72
CA ALA A 279 -2.68 13.84 3.45
C ALA A 279 -2.42 15.03 2.50
N GLY A 280 -1.79 14.78 1.35
CA GLY A 280 -1.51 15.80 0.33
C GLY A 280 -2.77 16.41 -0.26
N ILE A 281 -3.76 15.59 -0.63
CA ILE A 281 -5.02 16.10 -1.20
C ILE A 281 -5.88 16.81 -0.16
N PHE A 282 -5.78 16.44 1.11
CA PHE A 282 -6.47 17.16 2.18
C PHE A 282 -5.96 18.59 2.36
N ASP A 283 -4.67 18.82 2.09
CA ASP A 283 -4.06 20.14 2.16
C ASP A 283 -4.28 20.98 0.89
N ALA A 284 -4.69 20.37 -0.22
CA ALA A 284 -5.02 21.07 -1.47
C ALA A 284 -6.32 21.89 -1.31
N LYS A 285 -6.18 23.21 -1.08
CA LYS A 285 -7.34 24.08 -0.77
C LYS A 285 -8.02 24.65 -2.00
N SER A 286 -7.25 25.04 -3.00
CA SER A 286 -7.74 25.61 -4.26
C SER A 286 -6.72 25.29 -5.35
N PRO A 287 -6.62 24.02 -5.76
CA PRO A 287 -5.66 23.64 -6.77
C PRO A 287 -6.03 24.32 -8.11
N LYS A 288 -5.03 24.69 -8.88
CA LYS A 288 -5.28 25.30 -10.20
C LYS A 288 -5.89 24.29 -11.17
N ARG A 289 -5.35 23.06 -11.21
CA ARG A 289 -5.94 21.92 -11.90
C ARG A 289 -6.64 21.05 -10.88
N THR A 290 -7.68 20.35 -11.29
CA THR A 290 -8.33 19.35 -10.42
C THR A 290 -7.30 18.36 -9.87
N ALA A 291 -7.23 18.23 -8.55
CA ALA A 291 -6.41 17.22 -7.89
C ALA A 291 -7.22 15.92 -7.73
N VAL A 292 -6.62 14.78 -8.04
CA VAL A 292 -7.28 13.47 -7.96
C VAL A 292 -6.35 12.47 -7.27
N CYS A 293 -6.87 11.72 -6.29
CA CYS A 293 -6.21 10.52 -5.74
C CYS A 293 -6.92 9.27 -6.17
N ILE A 294 -6.15 8.19 -6.37
CA ILE A 294 -6.68 6.85 -6.64
C ILE A 294 -5.99 5.89 -5.67
N PHE A 295 -6.78 5.20 -4.86
CA PHE A 295 -6.31 4.07 -4.05
C PHE A 295 -6.89 2.81 -4.64
N ALA A 296 -6.07 2.09 -5.39
CA ALA A 296 -6.44 0.87 -6.09
C ALA A 296 -6.38 -0.36 -5.17
N ASP A 297 -7.03 -1.42 -5.61
CA ASP A 297 -6.95 -2.77 -5.06
C ASP A 297 -6.27 -3.69 -6.10
N LYS A 298 -5.78 -4.84 -5.67
CA LYS A 298 -5.27 -5.91 -6.53
C LYS A 298 -3.98 -5.60 -7.30
N GLU A 299 -3.23 -4.57 -6.90
CA GLU A 299 -1.94 -4.29 -7.50
C GLU A 299 -1.03 -5.51 -7.38
N GLU A 300 -0.96 -6.09 -6.20
CA GLU A 300 -0.10 -7.22 -5.80
C GLU A 300 -0.37 -8.54 -6.57
N ILE A 301 -1.48 -8.61 -7.28
CA ILE A 301 -1.86 -9.74 -8.12
C ILE A 301 -2.08 -9.36 -9.59
N GLY A 302 -1.54 -8.21 -10.02
CA GLY A 302 -1.53 -7.75 -11.41
C GLY A 302 -2.66 -6.83 -11.81
N SER A 303 -3.34 -6.17 -10.85
CA SER A 303 -4.39 -5.16 -11.08
C SER A 303 -5.63 -5.66 -11.82
N GLU A 304 -5.83 -6.96 -11.91
CA GLU A 304 -6.99 -7.58 -12.55
C GLU A 304 -8.27 -7.43 -11.69
N GLY A 305 -9.44 -7.51 -12.33
CA GLY A 305 -10.73 -7.46 -11.65
C GLY A 305 -11.32 -6.06 -11.50
N VAL A 306 -12.49 -5.97 -10.87
CA VAL A 306 -13.36 -4.76 -10.89
C VAL A 306 -12.90 -3.63 -9.98
N SER A 307 -11.97 -3.88 -9.08
CA SER A 307 -11.38 -2.91 -8.16
C SER A 307 -9.92 -2.55 -8.49
N GLY A 308 -9.27 -3.33 -9.37
CA GLY A 308 -7.92 -3.08 -9.85
C GLY A 308 -7.85 -2.03 -10.96
N MET A 309 -6.64 -1.57 -11.28
CA MET A 309 -6.38 -0.50 -12.27
C MET A 309 -6.70 -0.88 -13.71
N LEU A 310 -6.86 -2.17 -14.03
CA LEU A 310 -7.35 -2.63 -15.33
C LEU A 310 -8.88 -2.48 -15.48
N SER A 311 -9.60 -2.22 -14.39
CA SER A 311 -11.03 -1.91 -14.48
C SER A 311 -11.29 -0.54 -15.08
N GLN A 312 -12.54 -0.31 -15.50
CA GLN A 312 -12.97 1.00 -16.00
C GLN A 312 -13.43 1.96 -14.89
N ALA A 313 -13.17 1.65 -13.61
CA ALA A 313 -13.66 2.46 -12.49
C ALA A 313 -13.08 3.87 -12.51
N PHE A 314 -11.76 3.99 -12.74
CA PHE A 314 -11.10 5.29 -12.88
C PHE A 314 -11.60 6.07 -14.10
N ASP A 315 -11.66 5.41 -15.27
CA ASP A 315 -12.13 6.03 -16.51
C ASP A 315 -13.58 6.54 -16.37
N LYS A 316 -14.43 5.76 -15.68
CA LYS A 316 -15.80 6.15 -15.36
C LYS A 316 -15.84 7.40 -14.47
N PHE A 317 -15.09 7.41 -13.36
CA PHE A 317 -15.07 8.56 -12.46
C PHE A 317 -14.59 9.83 -13.17
N MET A 318 -13.48 9.75 -13.91
CA MET A 318 -12.96 10.87 -14.68
C MET A 318 -13.92 11.32 -15.81
N ALA A 319 -14.58 10.38 -16.49
CA ALA A 319 -15.58 10.69 -17.50
C ALA A 319 -16.77 11.46 -16.92
N ASP A 320 -17.26 11.04 -15.76
CA ASP A 320 -18.37 11.70 -15.07
C ASP A 320 -17.99 13.13 -14.65
N LEU A 321 -16.76 13.35 -14.13
CA LEU A 321 -16.25 14.68 -13.80
C LEU A 321 -16.11 15.57 -15.05
N CYS A 322 -15.61 15.02 -16.16
CA CYS A 322 -15.48 15.70 -17.43
C CYS A 322 -16.86 16.08 -18.03
N GLU A 323 -17.83 15.15 -17.97
CA GLU A 323 -19.20 15.39 -18.44
C GLU A 323 -19.86 16.57 -17.72
N ALA A 324 -19.64 16.67 -16.39
CA ALA A 324 -20.14 17.78 -15.58
C ALA A 324 -19.58 19.16 -16.00
N GLN A 325 -18.44 19.20 -16.71
CA GLN A 325 -17.78 20.41 -17.19
C GLN A 325 -17.85 20.55 -18.73
N GLY A 326 -18.51 19.62 -19.44
CA GLY A 326 -18.58 19.62 -20.91
C GLY A 326 -17.25 19.33 -21.62
N VAL A 327 -16.34 18.62 -20.96
CA VAL A 327 -14.99 18.29 -21.47
C VAL A 327 -14.98 16.84 -21.97
N ALA A 328 -14.24 16.57 -23.04
CA ALA A 328 -14.03 15.18 -23.49
C ALA A 328 -12.98 14.49 -22.61
N LEU A 329 -13.29 13.29 -22.11
CA LEU A 329 -12.37 12.51 -21.26
C LEU A 329 -10.96 12.37 -21.87
N ARG A 330 -10.87 12.06 -23.17
CA ARG A 330 -9.58 11.86 -23.86
C ARG A 330 -8.69 13.10 -23.83
N ASP A 331 -9.28 14.30 -23.91
CA ASP A 331 -8.56 15.56 -23.89
C ASP A 331 -8.08 15.87 -22.47
N CYS A 332 -8.91 15.57 -21.46
CA CYS A 332 -8.51 15.62 -20.05
C CYS A 332 -7.33 14.70 -19.76
N LEU A 333 -7.42 13.43 -20.13
CA LEU A 333 -6.36 12.45 -19.84
C LEU A 333 -5.04 12.83 -20.52
N ALA A 334 -5.08 13.26 -21.78
CA ALA A 334 -3.88 13.66 -22.54
C ALA A 334 -3.18 14.91 -21.97
N ASN A 335 -3.91 15.76 -21.25
CA ASN A 335 -3.36 16.94 -20.59
C ASN A 335 -3.08 16.74 -19.09
N SER A 336 -3.36 15.54 -18.56
CA SER A 336 -3.14 15.21 -17.17
C SER A 336 -1.69 14.78 -16.89
N PHE A 337 -1.32 14.90 -15.63
CA PHE A 337 -0.08 14.36 -15.09
C PHE A 337 -0.41 13.42 -13.92
N CYS A 338 0.27 12.26 -13.85
CA CYS A 338 0.16 11.32 -12.75
C CYS A 338 1.53 11.13 -12.08
N LEU A 339 1.59 11.31 -10.77
CA LEU A 339 2.61 10.72 -9.96
C LEU A 339 2.07 9.38 -9.45
N SER A 340 2.59 8.28 -9.99
CA SER A 340 2.31 6.94 -9.48
C SER A 340 3.16 6.77 -8.24
N ALA A 341 2.51 6.83 -7.09
CA ALA A 341 3.21 6.64 -5.84
C ALA A 341 3.13 5.17 -5.46
N ASP A 342 4.26 4.51 -5.61
CA ASP A 342 4.46 3.11 -5.24
C ASP A 342 5.86 3.00 -4.60
N VAL A 343 5.98 2.18 -3.57
CA VAL A 343 7.23 2.05 -2.82
C VAL A 343 8.39 1.60 -3.71
N THR A 344 9.61 1.88 -3.28
CA THR A 344 10.83 1.40 -3.93
C THR A 344 11.72 0.68 -2.93
N ALA A 345 12.61 -0.19 -3.42
CA ALA A 345 13.52 -0.90 -2.53
C ALA A 345 14.59 0.04 -1.96
N ALA A 346 14.68 0.14 -0.63
CA ALA A 346 15.79 0.79 0.03
C ALA A 346 17.06 -0.08 -0.05
N TYR A 347 18.20 0.55 -0.27
CA TYR A 347 19.49 -0.13 -0.23
C TYR A 347 19.77 -0.72 1.16
N ASP A 348 19.85 -2.04 1.24
CA ASP A 348 20.22 -2.76 2.45
C ASP A 348 21.68 -3.27 2.31
N PRO A 349 22.61 -2.81 3.17
CA PRO A 349 24.01 -3.23 3.13
C PRO A 349 24.20 -4.73 3.41
N ASN A 350 23.23 -5.40 4.08
CA ASN A 350 23.28 -6.84 4.30
C ASN A 350 23.08 -7.65 3.00
N PHE A 351 22.52 -7.02 1.97
CA PHE A 351 22.20 -7.63 0.68
C PHE A 351 22.76 -6.81 -0.49
N ALA A 352 23.90 -6.18 -0.30
CA ALA A 352 24.52 -5.25 -1.27
C ALA A 352 24.67 -5.82 -2.69
N ASP A 353 24.77 -7.14 -2.82
CA ASP A 353 25.02 -7.83 -4.09
C ASP A 353 23.85 -7.75 -5.08
N VAL A 354 22.62 -7.48 -4.62
CA VAL A 354 21.44 -7.39 -5.49
C VAL A 354 21.15 -5.96 -5.96
N TYR A 355 21.87 -4.94 -5.44
CA TYR A 355 21.64 -3.53 -5.76
C TYR A 355 22.70 -2.94 -6.69
N ASP A 356 22.31 -2.01 -7.57
CA ASP A 356 23.22 -1.00 -8.12
C ASP A 356 23.27 0.18 -7.14
N LYS A 357 24.32 0.20 -6.32
CA LYS A 357 24.46 1.21 -5.26
C LYS A 357 24.42 2.66 -5.77
N ARG A 358 24.73 2.91 -7.05
CA ARG A 358 24.71 4.27 -7.62
C ARG A 358 23.29 4.76 -7.91
N ASN A 359 22.39 3.83 -8.23
CA ASN A 359 21.02 4.12 -8.63
C ASN A 359 19.97 3.64 -7.61
N ALA A 360 20.38 2.93 -6.55
CA ALA A 360 19.51 2.50 -5.48
C ALA A 360 19.09 3.67 -4.59
N ALA A 361 17.87 3.61 -4.03
CA ALA A 361 17.41 4.55 -3.02
C ALA A 361 18.05 4.25 -1.66
N PHE A 362 18.37 5.30 -0.92
CA PHE A 362 18.88 5.23 0.45
C PHE A 362 17.84 5.78 1.42
N VAL A 363 17.74 5.18 2.60
CA VAL A 363 16.88 5.70 3.68
C VAL A 363 17.35 7.08 4.12
N ASN A 364 16.43 7.98 4.45
CA ASN A 364 16.65 9.36 4.87
C ASN A 364 17.23 10.30 3.76
N TYR A 365 17.03 9.96 2.51
CA TYR A 365 17.38 10.85 1.38
C TYR A 365 16.14 11.43 0.67
N GLY A 366 14.95 11.17 1.20
CA GLY A 366 13.68 11.65 0.66
C GLY A 366 13.05 10.69 -0.34
N VAL A 367 12.04 11.18 -1.06
CA VAL A 367 11.27 10.37 -2.02
C VAL A 367 12.15 9.82 -3.13
N GLY A 368 11.98 8.53 -3.45
CA GLY A 368 12.66 7.87 -4.56
C GLY A 368 11.92 8.10 -5.88
N LEU A 369 12.55 8.78 -6.85
CA LEU A 369 12.01 8.92 -8.20
C LEU A 369 12.47 7.74 -9.07
N CYS A 370 11.53 6.95 -9.57
CA CYS A 370 11.80 5.82 -10.45
C CYS A 370 11.43 6.21 -11.89
N LYS A 371 12.45 6.52 -12.71
CA LYS A 371 12.22 6.87 -14.12
C LYS A 371 11.58 5.72 -14.91
N TYR A 372 11.90 4.51 -14.52
CA TYR A 372 11.36 3.26 -15.06
C TYR A 372 11.37 2.18 -13.97
N THR A 373 10.41 1.28 -14.09
CA THR A 373 10.31 0.03 -13.34
C THR A 373 10.32 -1.13 -14.33
N GLY A 374 10.06 -2.34 -13.92
CA GLY A 374 10.06 -3.51 -14.80
C GLY A 374 11.37 -4.26 -14.80
N ALA A 375 11.34 -5.50 -15.31
CA ALA A 375 12.46 -6.43 -15.25
C ALA A 375 13.31 -6.38 -16.53
N GLY A 376 14.59 -6.72 -16.43
CA GLY A 376 15.50 -6.85 -17.55
C GLY A 376 15.54 -5.61 -18.44
N GLY A 377 15.09 -5.71 -19.68
CA GLY A 377 15.06 -4.60 -20.66
C GLY A 377 13.89 -3.63 -20.49
N LYS A 378 13.49 -3.28 -19.27
CA LYS A 378 12.36 -2.37 -18.96
C LYS A 378 10.99 -2.88 -19.40
N SER A 379 10.81 -4.19 -19.49
CA SER A 379 9.54 -4.78 -19.90
C SER A 379 8.45 -4.45 -18.87
N GLY A 380 7.31 -3.91 -19.34
CA GLY A 380 6.19 -3.53 -18.50
C GLY A 380 6.34 -2.17 -17.78
N ALA A 381 7.43 -1.44 -18.03
CA ALA A 381 7.61 -0.09 -17.49
C ALA A 381 6.99 0.99 -18.38
N SER A 382 6.60 2.12 -17.77
CA SER A 382 6.16 3.32 -18.51
C SER A 382 7.32 4.12 -19.09
N ASP A 383 8.52 4.01 -18.52
CA ASP A 383 9.77 4.73 -18.87
C ASP A 383 9.54 6.24 -19.13
N ALA A 384 9.36 6.98 -18.04
CA ALA A 384 9.06 8.42 -18.08
C ALA A 384 10.04 9.23 -18.95
N SER A 385 9.54 10.18 -19.72
CA SER A 385 10.35 11.04 -20.58
C SER A 385 11.28 11.95 -19.77
N ALA A 386 12.36 12.42 -20.40
CA ALA A 386 13.30 13.35 -19.77
C ALA A 386 12.62 14.65 -19.35
N GLU A 387 11.65 15.12 -20.13
CA GLU A 387 10.87 16.31 -19.86
C GLU A 387 10.03 16.18 -18.60
N VAL A 388 9.34 15.03 -18.43
CA VAL A 388 8.53 14.72 -17.24
C VAL A 388 9.42 14.65 -16.00
N VAL A 389 10.52 13.89 -16.05
CA VAL A 389 11.48 13.80 -14.94
C VAL A 389 12.08 15.17 -14.60
N GLY A 390 12.45 15.97 -15.61
CA GLY A 390 13.00 17.31 -15.45
C GLY A 390 12.03 18.28 -14.80
N ARG A 391 10.74 18.22 -15.20
CA ARG A 391 9.65 19.02 -14.62
C ARG A 391 9.45 18.69 -13.13
N VAL A 392 9.32 17.40 -12.79
CA VAL A 392 9.14 16.97 -11.41
C VAL A 392 10.34 17.34 -10.56
N ARG A 393 11.57 17.04 -11.01
CA ARG A 393 12.80 17.42 -10.31
C ARG A 393 12.85 18.93 -10.02
N LYS A 394 12.50 19.77 -11.01
CA LYS A 394 12.47 21.23 -10.81
C LYS A 394 11.45 21.60 -9.74
N LEU A 395 10.24 21.05 -9.84
CA LEU A 395 9.15 21.31 -8.91
C LEU A 395 9.53 20.97 -7.47
N LEU A 396 10.13 19.80 -7.24
CA LEU A 396 10.56 19.37 -5.92
C LEU A 396 11.68 20.26 -5.35
N ASN A 397 12.66 20.62 -6.18
CA ASN A 397 13.75 21.53 -5.79
C ASN A 397 13.23 22.92 -5.40
N ASP A 398 12.32 23.50 -6.20
CA ASP A 398 11.75 24.82 -5.96
C ASP A 398 10.95 24.87 -4.65
N ASN A 399 10.42 23.73 -4.20
CA ASN A 399 9.64 23.60 -2.98
C ASN A 399 10.39 22.97 -1.78
N GLY A 400 11.71 22.78 -1.91
CA GLY A 400 12.55 22.27 -0.81
C GLY A 400 12.22 20.83 -0.42
N VAL A 401 11.66 20.03 -1.33
CA VAL A 401 11.41 18.60 -1.10
C VAL A 401 12.68 17.81 -1.37
N PHE A 402 13.04 16.89 -0.46
CA PHE A 402 14.19 16.02 -0.64
C PHE A 402 13.80 14.82 -1.48
N TRP A 403 14.61 14.55 -2.49
CA TRP A 403 14.38 13.45 -3.44
C TRP A 403 15.69 12.82 -3.89
N GLN A 404 15.60 11.62 -4.40
CA GLN A 404 16.70 10.84 -4.95
C GLN A 404 16.22 10.04 -6.16
N MET A 405 17.14 9.52 -6.98
CA MET A 405 16.81 8.52 -7.99
C MET A 405 16.74 7.13 -7.34
N ALA A 406 15.87 6.28 -7.86
CA ALA A 406 15.67 4.93 -7.37
C ALA A 406 15.53 3.93 -8.52
N GLU A 407 16.14 2.76 -8.36
CA GLU A 407 15.93 1.57 -9.18
C GLU A 407 15.72 0.36 -8.27
N LEU A 408 14.83 -0.53 -8.66
CA LEU A 408 14.52 -1.76 -7.93
C LEU A 408 15.59 -2.83 -8.22
N GLY A 409 16.76 -2.71 -7.60
CA GLY A 409 17.85 -3.66 -7.73
C GLY A 409 18.65 -3.53 -9.04
N LYS A 410 19.55 -4.50 -9.27
CA LYS A 410 20.31 -4.61 -10.52
C LYS A 410 19.42 -5.05 -11.67
N THR A 411 19.74 -4.64 -12.89
CA THR A 411 18.99 -4.90 -14.12
C THR A 411 18.54 -6.36 -14.29
N ASP A 412 19.41 -7.32 -13.99
CA ASP A 412 19.09 -8.75 -14.15
C ASP A 412 18.53 -9.40 -12.87
N ALA A 413 18.48 -8.66 -11.74
CA ALA A 413 18.06 -9.20 -10.46
C ALA A 413 16.77 -8.56 -9.93
N GLY A 414 16.46 -7.34 -10.34
CA GLY A 414 15.31 -6.58 -9.88
C GLY A 414 14.31 -6.27 -10.98
N GLY A 415 13.22 -5.64 -10.59
CA GLY A 415 12.16 -5.15 -11.46
C GLY A 415 10.80 -5.60 -10.99
N GLY A 416 9.80 -4.74 -11.19
CA GLY A 416 8.40 -4.97 -10.89
C GLY A 416 7.53 -4.07 -11.76
N GLY A 417 6.24 -4.36 -11.85
CA GLY A 417 5.26 -3.43 -12.42
C GLY A 417 4.74 -2.53 -11.32
N THR A 418 4.19 -1.39 -11.69
CA THR A 418 3.51 -0.44 -10.81
C THR A 418 2.23 0.03 -11.48
N VAL A 419 1.42 0.78 -10.75
CA VAL A 419 0.20 1.42 -11.27
C VAL A 419 0.49 2.34 -12.46
N ALA A 420 1.72 2.88 -12.56
CA ALA A 420 2.15 3.82 -13.60
C ALA A 420 1.88 3.36 -15.03
N LYS A 421 2.12 2.09 -15.34
CA LYS A 421 1.90 1.57 -16.70
C LYS A 421 0.44 1.71 -17.13
N PHE A 422 -0.51 1.56 -16.21
CA PHE A 422 -1.93 1.66 -16.52
C PHE A 422 -2.36 3.11 -16.74
N MET A 423 -1.73 4.05 -16.04
CA MET A 423 -1.95 5.49 -16.25
C MET A 423 -1.33 5.95 -17.57
N ALA A 424 -0.12 5.52 -17.87
CA ALA A 424 0.55 5.82 -19.15
C ALA A 424 -0.20 5.24 -20.35
N GLN A 425 -0.82 4.06 -20.24
CA GLN A 425 -1.67 3.47 -21.27
C GLN A 425 -2.92 4.33 -21.60
N ARG A 426 -3.34 5.18 -20.68
CA ARG A 426 -4.42 6.16 -20.86
C ARG A 426 -3.94 7.48 -21.46
N ASN A 427 -2.72 7.51 -21.96
CA ASN A 427 -2.07 8.71 -22.52
C ASN A 427 -1.85 9.84 -21.51
N ILE A 428 -1.59 9.48 -20.25
CA ILE A 428 -1.27 10.41 -19.16
C ILE A 428 0.26 10.43 -18.98
N ASP A 429 0.85 11.63 -18.94
CA ASP A 429 2.24 11.79 -18.51
C ASP A 429 2.42 11.24 -17.10
N THR A 430 3.27 10.22 -16.93
CA THR A 430 3.39 9.49 -15.65
C THR A 430 4.84 9.32 -15.21
N LEU A 431 5.09 9.47 -13.91
CA LEU A 431 6.36 9.16 -13.26
C LEU A 431 6.08 8.39 -11.97
N ASP A 432 6.85 7.33 -11.71
CA ASP A 432 6.83 6.65 -10.42
C ASP A 432 7.68 7.39 -9.38
N ALA A 433 7.14 7.52 -8.16
CA ALA A 433 7.86 8.12 -7.04
C ALA A 433 7.30 7.63 -5.71
N GLY A 434 8.10 6.99 -4.88
CA GLY A 434 7.62 6.46 -3.61
C GLY A 434 8.65 6.38 -2.50
N VAL A 435 8.21 5.84 -1.38
CA VAL A 435 9.03 5.70 -0.18
C VAL A 435 9.99 4.52 -0.33
N PRO A 436 11.30 4.70 -0.01
CA PRO A 436 12.23 3.58 0.10
C PRO A 436 11.86 2.66 1.28
N VAL A 437 11.60 1.37 1.00
CA VAL A 437 11.19 0.35 1.98
C VAL A 437 12.25 -0.71 2.15
N LEU A 438 12.52 -1.08 3.38
CA LEU A 438 13.32 -2.26 3.74
C LEU A 438 12.38 -3.44 4.03
N SER A 439 12.77 -4.63 3.61
CA SER A 439 11.98 -5.86 3.79
C SER A 439 10.59 -5.80 3.13
N MET A 440 10.47 -5.17 1.96
CA MET A 440 9.24 -5.12 1.15
C MET A 440 8.58 -6.50 1.06
N HIS A 441 7.25 -6.56 1.14
CA HIS A 441 6.42 -7.78 1.19
C HIS A 441 6.61 -8.68 2.43
N ALA A 442 7.37 -8.24 3.43
CA ALA A 442 7.45 -8.98 4.69
C ALA A 442 6.24 -8.66 5.58
N PRO A 443 5.88 -9.56 6.52
CA PRO A 443 4.87 -9.27 7.54
C PRO A 443 5.16 -8.04 8.39
N TYR A 444 6.40 -7.55 8.37
CA TYR A 444 6.85 -6.40 9.15
C TYR A 444 7.92 -5.64 8.36
N GLU A 445 7.49 -4.71 7.53
CA GLU A 445 8.31 -3.86 6.67
C GLU A 445 8.81 -2.63 7.44
N THR A 446 9.83 -1.95 6.93
CA THR A 446 10.43 -0.79 7.63
C THR A 446 10.66 0.37 6.68
N VAL A 447 10.23 1.56 7.07
CA VAL A 447 10.42 2.83 6.35
C VAL A 447 11.04 3.90 7.24
N ALA A 448 11.76 4.84 6.66
CA ALA A 448 12.28 5.99 7.39
C ALA A 448 11.24 7.10 7.49
N LYS A 449 11.07 7.69 8.67
CA LYS A 449 10.11 8.77 8.93
C LYS A 449 10.30 9.98 8.01
N LEU A 450 11.57 10.32 7.75
CA LEU A 450 11.90 11.42 6.85
C LEU A 450 11.39 11.18 5.43
N ASP A 451 11.56 9.97 4.91
CA ASP A 451 11.18 9.64 3.55
C ASP A 451 9.65 9.62 3.41
N CYS A 452 8.92 9.12 4.41
CA CYS A 452 7.46 9.21 4.48
C CYS A 452 6.98 10.67 4.42
N TYR A 453 7.58 11.55 5.24
CA TYR A 453 7.21 12.96 5.28
C TYR A 453 7.55 13.70 3.98
N MET A 454 8.69 13.37 3.34
CA MET A 454 9.05 13.96 2.05
C MET A 454 8.14 13.48 0.92
N THR A 455 7.64 12.27 0.98
CA THR A 455 6.64 11.77 0.00
C THR A 455 5.31 12.51 0.17
N TYR A 456 4.84 12.75 1.41
CA TYR A 456 3.69 13.63 1.65
C TYR A 456 3.92 15.05 1.06
N LYS A 457 5.07 15.67 1.34
CA LYS A 457 5.39 16.98 0.76
C LYS A 457 5.40 16.95 -0.76
N THR A 458 5.88 15.85 -1.35
CA THR A 458 5.83 15.63 -2.81
C THR A 458 4.41 15.65 -3.31
N MET A 459 3.51 14.87 -2.72
CA MET A 459 2.11 14.79 -3.16
C MET A 459 1.40 16.12 -3.02
N ARG A 460 1.60 16.83 -1.91
CA ARG A 460 1.05 18.17 -1.72
C ARG A 460 1.48 19.12 -2.83
N VAL A 461 2.77 19.15 -3.18
CA VAL A 461 3.31 20.02 -4.23
C VAL A 461 2.77 19.62 -5.60
N ILE A 462 2.61 18.34 -5.89
CA ILE A 462 2.00 17.84 -7.13
C ILE A 462 0.55 18.31 -7.26
N PHE A 463 -0.25 18.18 -6.21
CA PHE A 463 -1.66 18.62 -6.25
C PHE A 463 -1.83 20.14 -6.35
N GLU A 464 -0.90 20.91 -5.80
CA GLU A 464 -0.91 22.38 -5.84
C GLU A 464 -0.20 22.97 -7.07
N GLN A 465 0.50 22.15 -7.91
CA GLN A 465 1.25 22.66 -9.06
C GLN A 465 0.33 23.34 -10.09
N ASN A 466 0.89 24.36 -10.75
CA ASN A 466 0.22 25.17 -11.77
C ASN A 466 0.37 24.61 -13.19
#